data_5b8a5067a9bd47159570fe9571b22927
#
_entry.id   5b8a5067a9bd47159570fe9571b22927
#
_cell.length_a   1.000
_cell.length_b   1.000
_cell.length_c   1.000
_cell.angle_alpha   90.00
_cell.angle_beta   90.00
_cell.angle_gamma   90.00
#
_symmetry.space_group_name_H-M   'P 1'
#
loop_
_entity.id
_entity.type
_entity.pdbx_description
1 polymer ?
#
loop_
_entity_poly.entity_id
_entity_poly.type
_entity_poly.pdbx_seq_one_letter_code
_entity_poly.pdbx_strand_id
1 'polypeptide(L)'
;MEQSLDGKTALVTGGSKGIGKAIAKGFTDAGAKVMITSRKAEVCESAADEIGGGCEWEAGNVGNPEHMEQAIDRTIEVFGGIDILVNNAATNPYAGPMIDADLPRWKKTIDVNMTAPFLWTQMVWQKYQKHNGGVILNIASVGGLETNPMLGVYDVTKAGLIHMTKQLAAELAPQVRVNAICPGLIKTDFARMLWEGDGGDMVAQQYPLKRLGEVEDIAAAALYLAADSGSWITGQAIVLDGGGQIKF
;
A
#
# COMPACT_ATOMS: atom_id res chain seq x y z
N MET A 1 -11.18 -11.15 19.23
CA MET A 1 -11.70 -11.38 17.88
C MET A 1 -10.53 -11.85 17.04
N GLU A 2 -10.65 -12.99 16.46
CA GLU A 2 -9.62 -13.52 15.56
C GLU A 2 -9.67 -12.74 14.25
N GLN A 3 -8.51 -12.27 13.78
CA GLN A 3 -8.41 -11.55 12.52
C GLN A 3 -8.12 -12.57 11.40
N SER A 4 -9.12 -13.38 11.05
CA SER A 4 -9.02 -14.35 9.97
C SER A 4 -9.34 -13.73 8.61
N LEU A 5 -8.61 -14.18 7.59
CA LEU A 5 -8.88 -13.94 6.18
C LEU A 5 -9.13 -15.26 5.42
N ASP A 6 -9.56 -16.30 6.13
CA ASP A 6 -9.90 -17.59 5.52
C ASP A 6 -10.90 -17.43 4.38
N GLY A 7 -10.59 -18.02 3.24
CA GLY A 7 -11.42 -17.96 2.05
C GLY A 7 -11.35 -16.63 1.28
N LYS A 8 -10.55 -15.66 1.74
CA LYS A 8 -10.33 -14.38 1.04
C LYS A 8 -9.15 -14.45 0.08
N THR A 9 -9.24 -13.68 -0.98
CA THR A 9 -8.15 -13.48 -1.95
C THR A 9 -7.69 -12.04 -1.93
N ALA A 10 -6.38 -11.84 -1.82
CA ALA A 10 -5.75 -10.52 -1.82
C ALA A 10 -4.80 -10.34 -3.02
N LEU A 11 -4.86 -9.16 -3.64
CA LEU A 11 -3.90 -8.71 -4.64
C LEU A 11 -3.11 -7.52 -4.09
N VAL A 12 -1.77 -7.67 -4.00
CA VAL A 12 -0.87 -6.67 -3.37
C VAL A 12 0.12 -6.12 -4.39
N THR A 13 -0.01 -4.84 -4.73
CA THR A 13 0.94 -4.16 -5.62
C THR A 13 2.22 -3.78 -4.86
N GLY A 14 3.39 -3.96 -5.49
CA GLY A 14 4.67 -3.75 -4.81
C GLY A 14 4.93 -4.76 -3.70
N GLY A 15 4.36 -5.97 -3.80
CA GLY A 15 4.36 -7.00 -2.77
C GLY A 15 5.66 -7.76 -2.59
N SER A 16 6.71 -7.48 -3.38
CA SER A 16 7.97 -8.23 -3.31
C SER A 16 8.96 -7.75 -2.24
N LYS A 17 8.72 -6.60 -1.61
CA LYS A 17 9.62 -6.00 -0.60
C LYS A 17 8.87 -5.14 0.41
N GLY A 18 9.54 -4.86 1.53
CA GLY A 18 9.12 -3.88 2.54
C GLY A 18 7.69 -4.08 3.01
N ILE A 19 6.94 -2.98 3.10
CA ILE A 19 5.55 -2.96 3.62
C ILE A 19 4.65 -3.93 2.83
N GLY A 20 4.73 -3.92 1.49
CA GLY A 20 3.88 -4.79 0.66
C GLY A 20 4.13 -6.27 0.90
N LYS A 21 5.40 -6.69 1.07
CA LYS A 21 5.74 -8.08 1.39
C LYS A 21 5.26 -8.47 2.79
N ALA A 22 5.41 -7.59 3.78
CA ALA A 22 4.92 -7.84 5.13
C ALA A 22 3.39 -7.95 5.19
N ILE A 23 2.66 -7.10 4.44
CA ILE A 23 1.20 -7.21 4.31
C ILE A 23 0.82 -8.54 3.66
N ALA A 24 1.47 -8.91 2.54
CA ALA A 24 1.23 -10.17 1.86
C ALA A 24 1.46 -11.37 2.80
N LYS A 25 2.56 -11.37 3.55
CA LYS A 25 2.88 -12.40 4.56
C LYS A 25 1.81 -12.45 5.66
N GLY A 26 1.46 -11.30 6.24
CA GLY A 26 0.43 -11.24 7.30
C GLY A 26 -0.94 -11.72 6.83
N PHE A 27 -1.30 -11.44 5.57
CA PHE A 27 -2.56 -11.92 4.99
C PHE A 27 -2.53 -13.43 4.73
N THR A 28 -1.40 -13.95 4.22
CA THR A 28 -1.20 -15.40 4.04
C THR A 28 -1.26 -16.13 5.37
N ASP A 29 -0.59 -15.61 6.41
CA ASP A 29 -0.61 -16.20 7.76
C ASP A 29 -2.02 -16.17 8.40
N ALA A 30 -2.87 -15.22 7.99
CA ALA A 30 -4.27 -15.11 8.39
C ALA A 30 -5.24 -15.95 7.52
N GLY A 31 -4.72 -16.77 6.59
CA GLY A 31 -5.51 -17.72 5.78
C GLY A 31 -5.92 -17.21 4.39
N ALA A 32 -5.50 -15.99 3.97
CA ALA A 32 -5.80 -15.51 2.64
C ALA A 32 -4.95 -16.19 1.56
N LYS A 33 -5.53 -16.33 0.36
CA LYS A 33 -4.77 -16.57 -0.88
C LYS A 33 -4.23 -15.23 -1.35
N VAL A 34 -2.94 -15.14 -1.65
CA VAL A 34 -2.30 -13.86 -1.97
C VAL A 34 -1.60 -13.91 -3.32
N MET A 35 -1.90 -12.93 -4.16
CA MET A 35 -1.15 -12.59 -5.37
C MET A 35 -0.34 -11.34 -5.10
N ILE A 36 0.97 -11.39 -5.33
CA ILE A 36 1.82 -10.21 -5.30
C ILE A 36 2.20 -9.78 -6.72
N THR A 37 2.35 -8.48 -6.94
CA THR A 37 2.91 -7.97 -8.20
C THR A 37 4.04 -6.98 -7.95
N SER A 38 5.11 -7.07 -8.77
CA SER A 38 6.24 -6.16 -8.79
C SER A 38 6.98 -6.28 -10.13
N ARG A 39 8.01 -5.45 -10.36
CA ARG A 39 8.63 -5.27 -11.69
C ARG A 39 9.50 -6.43 -12.18
N LYS A 40 10.11 -7.20 -11.29
CA LYS A 40 11.12 -8.20 -11.63
C LYS A 40 10.64 -9.59 -11.23
N ALA A 41 10.57 -10.49 -12.20
CA ALA A 41 10.07 -11.85 -12.00
C ALA A 41 10.85 -12.61 -10.91
N GLU A 42 12.17 -12.60 -10.98
CA GLU A 42 13.03 -13.28 -10.01
C GLU A 42 12.88 -12.77 -8.58
N VAL A 43 12.53 -11.47 -8.42
CA VAL A 43 12.29 -10.88 -7.09
C VAL A 43 10.89 -11.21 -6.59
N CYS A 44 9.90 -11.31 -7.50
CA CYS A 44 8.55 -11.73 -7.13
C CYS A 44 8.53 -13.20 -6.72
N GLU A 45 9.20 -14.07 -7.48
CA GLU A 45 9.32 -15.50 -7.20
C GLU A 45 9.96 -15.74 -5.82
N SER A 46 11.15 -15.18 -5.58
CA SER A 46 11.82 -15.29 -4.27
C SER A 46 10.94 -14.75 -3.13
N ALA A 47 10.21 -13.66 -3.35
CA ALA A 47 9.33 -13.12 -2.33
C ALA A 47 8.12 -14.01 -2.06
N ALA A 48 7.53 -14.62 -3.10
CA ALA A 48 6.42 -15.54 -2.97
C ALA A 48 6.81 -16.80 -2.21
N ASP A 49 8.00 -17.36 -2.50
CA ASP A 49 8.58 -18.50 -1.77
C ASP A 49 8.78 -18.18 -0.29
N GLU A 50 9.31 -16.99 0.04
CA GLU A 50 9.52 -16.56 1.42
C GLU A 50 8.21 -16.24 2.16
N ILE A 51 7.19 -15.75 1.47
CA ILE A 51 5.84 -15.55 2.03
C ILE A 51 5.22 -16.90 2.33
N GLY A 52 5.37 -17.88 1.42
CA GLY A 52 4.84 -19.22 1.58
C GLY A 52 3.32 -19.29 1.44
N GLY A 53 2.71 -20.36 1.98
CA GLY A 53 1.25 -20.52 2.03
C GLY A 53 0.53 -20.54 0.68
N GLY A 54 1.26 -20.82 -0.43
CA GLY A 54 0.70 -20.77 -1.78
C GLY A 54 0.54 -19.35 -2.31
N CYS A 55 1.37 -18.41 -1.85
CA CYS A 55 1.45 -17.08 -2.44
C CYS A 55 1.91 -17.18 -3.89
N GLU A 56 1.16 -16.55 -4.79
CA GLU A 56 1.44 -16.48 -6.22
C GLU A 56 1.94 -15.09 -6.62
N TRP A 57 2.50 -14.97 -7.81
CA TRP A 57 3.02 -13.70 -8.28
C TRP A 57 2.80 -13.47 -9.78
N GLU A 58 2.75 -12.19 -10.15
CA GLU A 58 2.75 -11.72 -11.53
C GLU A 58 3.71 -10.52 -11.66
N ALA A 59 4.67 -10.61 -12.59
CA ALA A 59 5.70 -9.58 -12.73
C ALA A 59 5.36 -8.56 -13.80
N GLY A 60 5.44 -7.27 -13.45
CA GLY A 60 5.27 -6.20 -14.42
C GLY A 60 5.27 -4.80 -13.80
N ASN A 61 5.13 -3.79 -14.67
CA ASN A 61 5.12 -2.40 -14.26
C ASN A 61 3.74 -2.01 -13.74
N VAL A 62 3.66 -1.55 -12.50
CA VAL A 62 2.43 -1.13 -11.83
C VAL A 62 1.65 -0.03 -12.56
N GLY A 63 2.31 0.77 -13.39
CA GLY A 63 1.68 1.82 -14.21
C GLY A 63 1.29 1.38 -15.63
N ASN A 64 1.49 0.11 -16.01
CA ASN A 64 1.12 -0.40 -17.33
C ASN A 64 -0.28 -1.05 -17.26
N PRO A 65 -1.30 -0.52 -17.98
CA PRO A 65 -2.65 -1.08 -17.98
C PRO A 65 -2.73 -2.54 -18.45
N GLU A 66 -1.93 -2.95 -19.43
CA GLU A 66 -1.89 -4.33 -19.91
C GLU A 66 -1.42 -5.29 -18.81
N HIS A 67 -0.38 -4.89 -18.07
CA HIS A 67 0.06 -5.69 -16.91
C HIS A 67 -0.98 -5.71 -15.79
N MET A 68 -1.66 -4.59 -15.52
CA MET A 68 -2.75 -4.57 -14.53
C MET A 68 -3.82 -5.60 -14.89
N GLU A 69 -4.25 -5.61 -16.16
CA GLU A 69 -5.25 -6.56 -16.65
C GLU A 69 -4.77 -8.00 -16.50
N GLN A 70 -3.54 -8.31 -16.94
CA GLN A 70 -2.94 -9.65 -16.80
C GLN A 70 -2.89 -10.11 -15.34
N ALA A 71 -2.41 -9.28 -14.42
CA ALA A 71 -2.31 -9.63 -13.01
C ALA A 71 -3.69 -9.85 -12.35
N ILE A 72 -4.67 -9.03 -12.70
CA ILE A 72 -6.05 -9.16 -12.21
C ILE A 72 -6.67 -10.46 -12.74
N ASP A 73 -6.57 -10.72 -14.05
CA ASP A 73 -7.15 -11.90 -14.68
C ASP A 73 -6.49 -13.17 -14.14
N ARG A 74 -5.16 -13.20 -14.01
CA ARG A 74 -4.45 -14.31 -13.38
C ARG A 74 -4.89 -14.54 -11.94
N THR A 75 -5.07 -13.48 -11.15
CA THR A 75 -5.55 -13.62 -9.76
C THR A 75 -6.94 -14.27 -9.72
N ILE A 76 -7.84 -13.83 -10.58
CA ILE A 76 -9.20 -14.40 -10.67
C ILE A 76 -9.15 -15.85 -11.15
N GLU A 77 -8.32 -16.16 -12.15
CA GLU A 77 -8.16 -17.51 -12.69
C GLU A 77 -7.63 -18.49 -11.63
N VAL A 78 -6.59 -18.10 -10.90
CA VAL A 78 -5.91 -19.00 -9.92
C VAL A 78 -6.70 -19.12 -8.62
N PHE A 79 -7.30 -18.04 -8.14
CA PHE A 79 -7.89 -17.98 -6.80
C PHE A 79 -9.41 -17.82 -6.79
N GLY A 80 -10.03 -17.50 -7.91
CA GLY A 80 -11.48 -17.34 -8.06
C GLY A 80 -12.01 -15.93 -7.81
N GLY A 81 -11.17 -14.97 -7.40
CA GLY A 81 -11.63 -13.61 -7.14
C GLY A 81 -10.57 -12.67 -6.56
N ILE A 82 -10.99 -11.45 -6.18
CA ILE A 82 -10.15 -10.44 -5.52
C ILE A 82 -11.00 -9.73 -4.45
N ASP A 83 -11.01 -10.27 -3.24
CA ASP A 83 -11.73 -9.66 -2.11
C ASP A 83 -11.00 -8.42 -1.59
N ILE A 84 -9.65 -8.43 -1.64
CA ILE A 84 -8.82 -7.38 -1.07
C ILE A 84 -7.82 -6.88 -2.12
N LEU A 85 -7.85 -5.57 -2.39
CA LEU A 85 -6.81 -4.90 -3.18
C LEU A 85 -5.95 -4.03 -2.28
N VAL A 86 -4.63 -4.21 -2.33
CA VAL A 86 -3.67 -3.34 -1.63
C VAL A 86 -2.85 -2.55 -2.65
N ASN A 87 -3.14 -1.27 -2.76
CA ASN A 87 -2.36 -0.30 -3.54
C ASN A 87 -1.16 0.17 -2.70
N ASN A 88 -0.06 -0.59 -2.75
CA ASN A 88 1.15 -0.31 -1.98
C ASN A 88 2.32 0.18 -2.84
N ALA A 89 2.38 -0.19 -4.12
CA ALA A 89 3.49 0.25 -4.98
C ALA A 89 3.60 1.77 -5.03
N ALA A 90 4.82 2.28 -4.81
CA ALA A 90 5.11 3.71 -4.83
C ALA A 90 6.51 4.01 -5.37
N THR A 91 6.76 5.27 -5.72
CA THR A 91 8.06 5.77 -6.12
C THR A 91 8.27 7.21 -5.63
N ASN A 92 9.52 7.56 -5.37
CA ASN A 92 9.94 8.93 -5.12
C ASN A 92 11.31 9.18 -5.77
N PRO A 93 11.35 9.47 -7.08
CA PRO A 93 12.60 9.66 -7.81
C PRO A 93 13.23 11.04 -7.59
N TYR A 94 12.62 11.93 -6.81
CA TYR A 94 13.08 13.28 -6.57
C TYR A 94 13.03 13.65 -5.09
N ALA A 95 14.16 14.10 -4.56
CA ALA A 95 14.27 14.70 -3.24
C ALA A 95 14.87 16.11 -3.40
N GLY A 96 14.12 17.14 -2.96
CA GLY A 96 14.49 18.54 -3.09
C GLY A 96 13.28 19.47 -3.08
N PRO A 97 13.49 20.80 -3.18
CA PRO A 97 12.39 21.75 -3.27
C PRO A 97 11.47 21.42 -4.45
N MET A 98 10.17 21.36 -4.20
CA MET A 98 9.20 20.93 -5.22
C MET A 98 9.22 21.83 -6.46
N ILE A 99 9.51 23.15 -6.29
CA ILE A 99 9.56 24.12 -7.38
C ILE A 99 10.67 23.81 -8.40
N ASP A 100 11.71 23.08 -8.00
CA ASP A 100 12.84 22.72 -8.84
C ASP A 100 12.70 21.33 -9.47
N ALA A 101 11.58 20.63 -9.20
CA ALA A 101 11.33 19.31 -9.75
C ALA A 101 11.10 19.39 -11.27
N ASP A 102 11.81 18.54 -12.03
CA ASP A 102 11.58 18.44 -13.47
C ASP A 102 10.28 17.68 -13.80
N LEU A 103 9.74 17.97 -14.98
CA LEU A 103 8.49 17.39 -15.44
C LEU A 103 8.53 15.85 -15.56
N PRO A 104 9.62 15.18 -16.02
CA PRO A 104 9.71 13.73 -16.05
C PRO A 104 9.55 13.09 -14.67
N ARG A 105 10.24 13.60 -13.63
CA ARG A 105 10.15 13.07 -12.27
C ARG A 105 8.79 13.34 -11.65
N TRP A 106 8.23 14.55 -11.87
CA TRP A 106 6.86 14.88 -11.51
C TRP A 106 5.86 13.88 -12.09
N LYS A 107 5.84 13.71 -13.43
CA LYS A 107 4.94 12.78 -14.11
C LYS A 107 5.10 11.35 -13.58
N LYS A 108 6.34 10.87 -13.44
CA LYS A 108 6.62 9.53 -12.93
C LYS A 108 6.03 9.31 -11.53
N THR A 109 6.11 10.31 -10.66
CA THR A 109 5.57 10.21 -9.30
C THR A 109 4.04 10.19 -9.31
N ILE A 110 3.40 11.06 -10.10
CA ILE A 110 1.94 11.06 -10.28
C ILE A 110 1.46 9.73 -10.87
N ASP A 111 2.10 9.24 -11.93
CA ASP A 111 1.68 8.02 -12.62
C ASP A 111 1.69 6.81 -11.70
N VAL A 112 2.75 6.66 -10.90
CA VAL A 112 2.89 5.48 -10.02
C VAL A 112 2.07 5.64 -8.74
N ASN A 113 2.05 6.83 -8.11
CA ASN A 113 1.48 6.99 -6.78
C ASN A 113 0.00 7.40 -6.78
N MET A 114 -0.54 7.86 -7.90
CA MET A 114 -1.94 8.30 -8.03
C MET A 114 -2.66 7.63 -9.18
N THR A 115 -2.16 7.73 -10.41
CA THR A 115 -2.84 7.18 -11.60
C THR A 115 -2.94 5.65 -11.50
N ALA A 116 -1.85 4.98 -11.12
CA ALA A 116 -1.87 3.52 -10.99
C ALA A 116 -2.86 3.03 -9.92
N PRO A 117 -2.85 3.50 -8.66
CA PRO A 117 -3.87 3.11 -7.67
C PRO A 117 -5.31 3.32 -8.13
N PHE A 118 -5.58 4.42 -8.84
CA PHE A 118 -6.90 4.66 -9.43
C PHE A 118 -7.26 3.58 -10.45
N LEU A 119 -6.37 3.28 -11.40
CA LEU A 119 -6.63 2.30 -12.46
C LEU A 119 -6.75 0.88 -11.90
N TRP A 120 -5.88 0.47 -10.96
CA TRP A 120 -6.02 -0.82 -10.27
C TRP A 120 -7.36 -0.95 -9.58
N THR A 121 -7.80 0.08 -8.85
CA THR A 121 -9.11 0.12 -8.20
C THR A 121 -10.24 0.01 -9.20
N GLN A 122 -10.20 0.79 -10.29
CA GLN A 122 -11.22 0.78 -11.33
C GLN A 122 -11.36 -0.58 -11.98
N MET A 123 -10.24 -1.23 -12.35
CA MET A 123 -10.24 -2.53 -13.01
C MET A 123 -10.71 -3.66 -12.07
N VAL A 124 -10.23 -3.68 -10.81
CA VAL A 124 -10.68 -4.68 -9.81
C VAL A 124 -12.16 -4.50 -9.50
N TRP A 125 -12.62 -3.26 -9.37
CA TRP A 125 -14.05 -2.97 -9.21
C TRP A 125 -14.87 -3.52 -10.39
N GLN A 126 -14.49 -3.20 -11.62
CA GLN A 126 -15.23 -3.60 -12.82
C GLN A 126 -15.23 -5.11 -13.04
N LYS A 127 -14.09 -5.79 -12.81
CA LYS A 127 -13.93 -7.22 -13.07
C LYS A 127 -14.48 -8.11 -11.95
N TYR A 128 -14.51 -7.63 -10.70
CA TYR A 128 -14.89 -8.49 -9.57
C TYR A 128 -15.72 -7.79 -8.49
N GLN A 129 -15.20 -6.73 -7.84
CA GLN A 129 -15.76 -6.24 -6.58
C GLN A 129 -17.15 -5.60 -6.72
N LYS A 130 -17.52 -5.10 -7.89
CA LYS A 130 -18.85 -4.53 -8.16
C LYS A 130 -20.00 -5.50 -7.81
N HIS A 131 -19.79 -6.78 -7.97
CA HIS A 131 -20.80 -7.81 -7.75
C HIS A 131 -20.56 -8.66 -6.49
N ASN A 132 -19.33 -8.69 -5.99
CA ASN A 132 -18.91 -9.58 -4.90
C ASN A 132 -18.55 -8.81 -3.61
N GLY A 133 -18.42 -7.49 -3.69
CA GLY A 133 -17.94 -6.69 -2.58
C GLY A 133 -16.43 -6.82 -2.37
N GLY A 134 -15.92 -6.15 -1.33
CA GLY A 134 -14.52 -6.26 -0.99
C GLY A 134 -13.96 -5.11 -0.16
N VAL A 135 -12.62 -5.08 -0.11
CA VAL A 135 -11.85 -4.05 0.62
C VAL A 135 -10.71 -3.53 -0.25
N ILE A 136 -10.51 -2.23 -0.23
CA ILE A 136 -9.36 -1.57 -0.87
C ILE A 136 -8.55 -0.84 0.19
N LEU A 137 -7.25 -1.14 0.26
CA LEU A 137 -6.30 -0.49 1.15
C LEU A 137 -5.27 0.29 0.32
N ASN A 138 -5.18 1.59 0.57
CA ASN A 138 -4.20 2.46 -0.07
C ASN A 138 -3.06 2.77 0.92
N ILE A 139 -1.83 2.41 0.59
CA ILE A 139 -0.68 2.77 1.42
C ILE A 139 -0.24 4.20 1.06
N ALA A 140 -0.73 5.14 1.87
CA ALA A 140 -0.41 6.57 1.75
C ALA A 140 0.90 6.91 2.49
N SER A 141 0.92 7.97 3.28
CA SER A 141 2.04 8.42 4.11
C SER A 141 1.58 9.56 5.02
N VAL A 142 2.22 9.76 6.16
CA VAL A 142 2.10 11.00 6.95
C VAL A 142 2.47 12.24 6.12
N GLY A 143 3.38 12.11 5.13
CA GLY A 143 3.71 13.18 4.19
C GLY A 143 2.51 13.68 3.35
N GLY A 144 1.42 12.90 3.26
CA GLY A 144 0.17 13.38 2.68
C GLY A 144 -0.70 14.21 3.63
N LEU A 145 -0.34 14.29 4.92
CA LEU A 145 -1.07 15.02 5.95
C LEU A 145 -0.29 16.24 6.45
N GLU A 146 1.01 16.25 6.27
CA GLU A 146 1.92 17.34 6.64
C GLU A 146 2.85 17.71 5.48
N THR A 147 3.72 18.71 5.66
CA THR A 147 4.64 19.16 4.61
C THR A 147 6.08 18.82 4.97
N ASN A 148 6.81 18.28 3.98
CA ASN A 148 8.27 18.12 4.07
C ASN A 148 8.93 18.85 2.90
N PRO A 149 9.79 19.86 3.15
CA PRO A 149 10.42 20.66 2.08
C PRO A 149 11.22 19.86 1.06
N MET A 150 11.66 18.63 1.40
CA MET A 150 12.46 17.79 0.51
C MET A 150 11.64 16.72 -0.24
N LEU A 151 10.38 16.51 0.14
CA LEU A 151 9.53 15.42 -0.38
C LEU A 151 8.25 15.93 -1.06
N GLY A 152 8.15 17.23 -1.35
CA GLY A 152 6.90 17.87 -1.75
C GLY A 152 6.19 17.22 -2.94
N VAL A 153 6.91 16.72 -3.95
CA VAL A 153 6.28 15.99 -5.08
C VAL A 153 5.61 14.69 -4.60
N TYR A 154 6.29 13.94 -3.75
CA TYR A 154 5.76 12.72 -3.16
C TYR A 154 4.56 13.02 -2.25
N ASP A 155 4.70 14.02 -1.37
CA ASP A 155 3.68 14.39 -0.39
C ASP A 155 2.36 14.80 -1.07
N VAL A 156 2.44 15.58 -2.17
CA VAL A 156 1.26 15.93 -2.99
C VAL A 156 0.55 14.68 -3.50
N THR A 157 1.30 13.66 -3.97
CA THR A 157 0.67 12.42 -4.43
C THR A 157 0.02 11.64 -3.30
N LYS A 158 0.62 11.65 -2.10
CA LYS A 158 0.05 10.96 -0.93
C LYS A 158 -1.16 11.69 -0.36
N ALA A 159 -1.17 13.02 -0.39
CA ALA A 159 -2.37 13.82 -0.09
C ALA A 159 -3.51 13.52 -1.07
N GLY A 160 -3.19 13.47 -2.38
CA GLY A 160 -4.16 13.07 -3.41
C GLY A 160 -4.72 11.68 -3.20
N LEU A 161 -3.88 10.70 -2.84
CA LEU A 161 -4.30 9.32 -2.56
C LEU A 161 -5.21 9.23 -1.32
N ILE A 162 -4.93 10.03 -0.28
CA ILE A 162 -5.81 10.14 0.90
C ILE A 162 -7.18 10.70 0.51
N HIS A 163 -7.21 11.75 -0.31
CA HIS A 163 -8.50 12.29 -0.76
C HIS A 163 -9.25 11.34 -1.68
N MET A 164 -8.56 10.69 -2.61
CA MET A 164 -9.12 9.66 -3.50
C MET A 164 -9.72 8.49 -2.69
N THR A 165 -9.08 8.10 -1.58
CA THR A 165 -9.63 7.09 -0.66
C THR A 165 -11.02 7.48 -0.16
N LYS A 166 -11.21 8.74 0.27
CA LYS A 166 -12.52 9.24 0.76
C LYS A 166 -13.57 9.25 -0.35
N GLN A 167 -13.18 9.71 -1.54
CA GLN A 167 -14.07 9.77 -2.69
C GLN A 167 -14.54 8.37 -3.09
N LEU A 168 -13.59 7.44 -3.25
CA LEU A 168 -13.91 6.04 -3.61
C LEU A 168 -14.73 5.33 -2.53
N ALA A 169 -14.47 5.60 -1.25
CA ALA A 169 -15.27 5.06 -0.15
C ALA A 169 -16.74 5.48 -0.24
N ALA A 170 -17.00 6.74 -0.60
CA ALA A 170 -18.36 7.24 -0.77
C ALA A 170 -19.06 6.66 -2.02
N GLU A 171 -18.31 6.49 -3.12
CA GLU A 171 -18.85 6.01 -4.40
C GLU A 171 -19.08 4.49 -4.43
N LEU A 172 -18.25 3.70 -3.74
CA LEU A 172 -18.27 2.25 -3.81
C LEU A 172 -19.03 1.59 -2.65
N ALA A 173 -19.46 2.37 -1.66
CA ALA A 173 -20.30 1.86 -0.58
C ALA A 173 -21.71 1.50 -1.08
N PRO A 174 -22.38 0.52 -0.50
CA PRO A 174 -21.93 -0.32 0.63
C PRO A 174 -21.11 -1.55 0.20
N GLN A 175 -20.85 -1.76 -1.10
CA GLN A 175 -20.21 -2.97 -1.63
C GLN A 175 -18.76 -3.07 -1.23
N VAL A 176 -18.01 -1.94 -1.25
CA VAL A 176 -16.57 -1.95 -1.01
C VAL A 176 -16.21 -0.92 0.05
N ARG A 177 -15.37 -1.32 1.02
CA ARG A 177 -14.73 -0.42 1.98
C ARG A 177 -13.39 0.03 1.41
N VAL A 178 -13.11 1.32 1.48
CA VAL A 178 -11.85 1.89 1.01
C VAL A 178 -11.21 2.69 2.12
N ASN A 179 -9.97 2.32 2.53
CA ASN A 179 -9.24 3.02 3.59
C ASN A 179 -7.79 3.28 3.18
N ALA A 180 -7.19 4.30 3.75
CA ALA A 180 -5.76 4.58 3.63
C ALA A 180 -5.04 4.28 4.94
N ILE A 181 -3.83 3.74 4.84
CA ILE A 181 -2.87 3.68 5.94
C ILE A 181 -1.82 4.75 5.65
N CYS A 182 -1.48 5.56 6.64
CA CYS A 182 -0.51 6.66 6.56
C CYS A 182 0.68 6.35 7.47
N PRO A 183 1.69 5.58 6.99
CA PRO A 183 2.88 5.29 7.76
C PRO A 183 3.72 6.55 8.03
N GLY A 184 4.35 6.60 9.20
CA GLY A 184 5.50 7.43 9.46
C GLY A 184 6.76 6.85 8.83
N LEU A 185 7.94 7.11 9.43
CA LEU A 185 9.19 6.53 8.94
C LEU A 185 9.28 5.05 9.34
N ILE A 186 9.21 4.18 8.32
CA ILE A 186 9.30 2.73 8.45
C ILE A 186 10.64 2.25 7.89
N LYS A 187 11.30 1.32 8.58
CA LYS A 187 12.56 0.72 8.13
C LYS A 187 12.34 -0.15 6.89
N THR A 188 12.57 0.43 5.73
CA THR A 188 12.46 -0.21 4.42
C THR A 188 13.61 0.24 3.51
N ASP A 189 13.92 -0.54 2.48
CA ASP A 189 14.86 -0.12 1.44
C ASP A 189 14.44 1.19 0.76
N PHE A 190 13.15 1.40 0.60
CA PHE A 190 12.58 2.63 0.01
C PHE A 190 12.92 3.88 0.82
N ALA A 191 12.93 3.79 2.14
CA ALA A 191 13.19 4.89 3.05
C ALA A 191 14.64 4.87 3.60
N ARG A 192 15.51 3.99 3.10
CA ARG A 192 16.86 3.74 3.67
C ARG A 192 17.66 5.02 3.92
N MET A 193 17.65 5.96 2.97
CA MET A 193 18.35 7.24 3.10
C MET A 193 17.88 8.10 4.30
N LEU A 194 16.69 7.83 4.82
CA LEU A 194 16.09 8.60 5.93
C LEU A 194 16.36 7.96 7.31
N TRP A 195 16.73 6.67 7.35
CA TRP A 195 16.86 5.95 8.62
C TRP A 195 18.21 5.23 8.80
N GLU A 196 19.02 5.09 7.76
CA GLU A 196 20.34 4.44 7.88
C GLU A 196 21.34 5.36 8.58
N GLY A 197 22.08 4.82 9.58
CA GLY A 197 23.05 5.54 10.38
C GLY A 197 22.43 6.42 11.50
N ASP A 198 23.24 7.35 12.02
CA ASP A 198 22.89 8.19 13.18
C ASP A 198 21.59 9.02 12.99
N GLY A 199 21.24 9.32 11.72
CA GLY A 199 20.03 10.07 11.40
C GLY A 199 18.75 9.35 11.81
N GLY A 200 18.70 8.03 11.61
CA GLY A 200 17.57 7.20 12.00
C GLY A 200 17.36 7.16 13.52
N ASP A 201 18.44 7.04 14.28
CA ASP A 201 18.39 7.05 15.75
C ASP A 201 17.93 8.41 16.27
N MET A 202 18.38 9.52 15.68
CA MET A 202 17.91 10.85 16.04
C MET A 202 16.41 11.03 15.80
N VAL A 203 15.90 10.56 14.65
CA VAL A 203 14.46 10.60 14.34
C VAL A 203 13.69 9.71 15.33
N ALA A 204 14.17 8.51 15.62
CA ALA A 204 13.54 7.60 16.58
C ALA A 204 13.40 8.24 17.97
N GLN A 205 14.41 9.00 18.42
CA GLN A 205 14.35 9.70 19.70
C GLN A 205 13.34 10.87 19.73
N GLN A 206 12.96 11.42 18.59
CA GLN A 206 11.93 12.46 18.50
C GLN A 206 10.51 11.86 18.59
N TYR A 207 10.33 10.60 18.21
CA TYR A 207 9.02 9.94 18.30
C TYR A 207 8.64 9.66 19.74
N PRO A 208 7.37 9.88 20.16
CA PRO A 208 6.88 9.49 21.48
C PRO A 208 7.17 8.03 21.83
N LEU A 209 7.03 7.09 20.88
CA LEU A 209 7.32 5.68 21.10
C LEU A 209 8.81 5.31 21.04
N LYS A 210 9.73 6.28 20.82
CA LYS A 210 11.19 6.13 20.87
C LYS A 210 11.75 5.04 19.95
N ARG A 211 11.05 4.75 18.86
CA ARG A 211 11.51 3.84 17.81
C ARG A 211 10.98 4.25 16.45
N LEU A 212 11.64 3.81 15.39
CA LEU A 212 11.08 3.82 14.04
C LEU A 212 10.03 2.70 13.91
N GLY A 213 9.15 2.84 12.93
CA GLY A 213 8.21 1.77 12.60
C GLY A 213 8.90 0.62 11.88
N GLU A 214 8.40 -0.59 12.12
CA GLU A 214 8.75 -1.81 11.38
C GLU A 214 7.63 -2.13 10.37
N VAL A 215 7.92 -2.94 9.37
CA VAL A 215 6.93 -3.28 8.34
C VAL A 215 5.76 -4.07 8.92
N GLU A 216 5.97 -4.78 10.00
CA GLU A 216 4.97 -5.54 10.75
C GLU A 216 3.93 -4.64 11.44
N ASP A 217 4.32 -3.42 11.86
CA ASP A 217 3.37 -2.44 12.42
C ASP A 217 2.29 -2.08 11.39
N ILE A 218 2.70 -1.97 10.11
CA ILE A 218 1.78 -1.65 9.01
C ILE A 218 0.98 -2.87 8.58
N ALA A 219 1.60 -4.05 8.54
CA ALA A 219 0.93 -5.30 8.18
C ALA A 219 -0.20 -5.65 9.16
N ALA A 220 0.00 -5.45 10.46
CA ALA A 220 -1.02 -5.66 11.49
C ALA A 220 -2.24 -4.75 11.29
N ALA A 221 -2.01 -3.47 10.98
CA ALA A 221 -3.11 -2.54 10.71
C ALA A 221 -3.84 -2.86 9.39
N ALA A 222 -3.10 -3.28 8.36
CA ALA A 222 -3.70 -3.72 7.11
C ALA A 222 -4.59 -4.95 7.32
N LEU A 223 -4.15 -5.92 8.10
CA LEU A 223 -4.93 -7.09 8.48
C LEU A 223 -6.22 -6.70 9.23
N TYR A 224 -6.11 -5.83 10.23
CA TYR A 224 -7.27 -5.32 10.97
C TYR A 224 -8.32 -4.67 10.05
N LEU A 225 -7.87 -3.82 9.11
CA LEU A 225 -8.76 -3.12 8.19
C LEU A 225 -9.34 -4.03 7.12
N ALA A 226 -8.61 -5.08 6.71
CA ALA A 226 -9.07 -6.04 5.71
C ALA A 226 -10.10 -7.04 6.27
N ALA A 227 -9.92 -7.48 7.52
CA ALA A 227 -10.76 -8.46 8.18
C ALA A 227 -12.13 -7.87 8.62
N ASP A 228 -13.02 -8.73 9.10
CA ASP A 228 -14.33 -8.34 9.62
C ASP A 228 -14.25 -7.40 10.83
N SER A 229 -13.14 -7.44 11.58
CA SER A 229 -12.84 -6.48 12.65
C SER A 229 -12.85 -5.02 12.18
N GLY A 230 -12.54 -4.77 10.91
CA GLY A 230 -12.58 -3.46 10.26
C GLY A 230 -13.90 -3.13 9.54
N SER A 231 -14.95 -3.94 9.68
CA SER A 231 -16.19 -3.83 8.89
C SER A 231 -16.94 -2.49 9.04
N TRP A 232 -16.70 -1.77 10.12
CA TRP A 232 -17.32 -0.43 10.36
C TRP A 232 -16.37 0.73 10.03
N ILE A 233 -15.30 0.48 9.25
CA ILE A 233 -14.30 1.49 8.89
C ILE A 233 -14.25 1.62 7.37
N THR A 234 -14.60 2.80 6.85
CA THR A 234 -14.43 3.18 5.45
C THR A 234 -14.16 4.68 5.31
N GLY A 235 -13.43 5.09 4.28
CA GLY A 235 -13.06 6.49 4.01
C GLY A 235 -12.03 7.08 4.98
N GLN A 236 -11.38 6.27 5.79
CA GLN A 236 -10.46 6.76 6.82
C GLN A 236 -9.00 6.75 6.34
N ALA A 237 -8.22 7.70 6.87
CA ALA A 237 -6.77 7.74 6.78
C ALA A 237 -6.19 7.44 8.16
N ILE A 238 -5.70 6.22 8.35
CA ILE A 238 -5.21 5.73 9.65
C ILE A 238 -3.71 6.01 9.75
N VAL A 239 -3.32 6.83 10.70
CA VAL A 239 -1.93 7.22 10.94
C VAL A 239 -1.24 6.18 11.83
N LEU A 240 -0.07 5.73 11.39
CA LEU A 240 0.80 4.79 12.10
C LEU A 240 2.24 5.32 12.06
N ASP A 241 2.56 6.21 12.99
CA ASP A 241 3.78 7.02 12.98
C ASP A 241 4.53 7.07 14.31
N GLY A 242 4.15 6.24 15.28
CA GLY A 242 4.76 6.26 16.61
C GLY A 242 4.54 7.57 17.38
N GLY A 243 3.55 8.36 16.97
CA GLY A 243 3.22 9.68 17.52
C GLY A 243 4.03 10.82 16.90
N GLY A 244 4.71 10.58 15.77
CA GLY A 244 5.60 11.59 15.16
C GLY A 244 4.92 12.90 14.77
N GLN A 245 3.61 12.89 14.49
CA GLN A 245 2.83 14.09 14.20
C GLN A 245 2.33 14.84 15.44
N ILE A 246 2.49 14.28 16.64
CA ILE A 246 2.10 14.98 17.89
C ILE A 246 3.15 16.06 18.18
N LYS A 247 2.71 17.31 18.14
CA LYS A 247 3.55 18.47 18.53
C LYS A 247 3.28 18.77 19.99
N PHE A 248 4.37 18.79 20.79
CA PHE A 248 4.34 19.20 22.20
C PHE A 248 4.73 20.66 22.32
#